data_41ce1d28a1e3f78eee8975765052de10
#
_entry.id   41ce1d28a1e3f78eee8975765052de10
#
_cell.length_a   1.000
_cell.length_b   1.000
_cell.length_c   1.000
_cell.angle_alpha   90.00
_cell.angle_beta   90.00
_cell.angle_gamma   90.00
#
_symmetry.space_group_name_H-M   'P 1'
#
loop_
_entity.id
_entity.type
_entity.pdbx_description
1 polymer ?
#
loop_
_entity_poly.entity_id
_entity_poly.type
_entity_poly.pdbx_seq_one_letter_code
_entity_poly.pdbx_strand_id
1 'polypeptide(L)'
;MKIKHFLSSVALLLPLVITAQKSVVPEVKVVNERNANPMVLQDLSIDILVIGQTAVTTMEMTFYNPNSRVMEGEFQFPLADGQQVSRFALDINGKMREGVVVNKTSGRKAFEEIVRRGVDPGLLEKTEGNNFKARVYPMPAQGTRRVLIAFEQELHERDGQDYYFLPITANTTLKNFKVQHGVKEIPP
;
A
#
# COMPACT_ATOMS: atom_id res chain seq x y z
N MET A 1 66.27 28.05 -18.03
CA MET A 1 65.40 27.96 -16.88
C MET A 1 64.05 27.49 -17.41
N LYS A 2 63.71 26.18 -17.26
CA LYS A 2 62.47 25.58 -17.81
C LYS A 2 61.45 25.46 -16.67
N ILE A 3 60.33 26.19 -16.76
CA ILE A 3 59.23 26.17 -15.81
C ILE A 3 58.32 25.01 -16.23
N LYS A 4 58.21 23.99 -15.37
CA LYS A 4 57.26 22.88 -15.55
C LYS A 4 55.93 23.29 -14.92
N HIS A 5 54.89 23.44 -15.73
CA HIS A 5 53.51 23.61 -15.25
C HIS A 5 52.98 22.26 -14.79
N PHE A 6 52.69 22.16 -13.50
CA PHE A 6 52.03 21.02 -12.88
C PHE A 6 50.50 21.28 -12.95
N LEU A 7 49.85 20.63 -13.91
CA LEU A 7 48.36 20.63 -13.93
C LEU A 7 47.84 19.67 -12.85
N SER A 8 47.32 20.24 -11.78
CA SER A 8 46.59 19.49 -10.74
C SER A 8 45.16 19.28 -11.22
N SER A 9 44.83 18.06 -11.66
CA SER A 9 43.45 17.66 -11.95
C SER A 9 42.69 17.44 -10.64
N VAL A 10 41.83 18.40 -10.28
CA VAL A 10 40.87 18.24 -9.21
C VAL A 10 39.69 17.41 -9.75
N ALA A 11 39.65 16.14 -9.39
CA ALA A 11 38.49 15.30 -9.66
C ALA A 11 37.34 15.70 -8.71
N LEU A 12 36.35 16.37 -9.27
CA LEU A 12 35.10 16.72 -8.55
C LEU A 12 34.26 15.44 -8.36
N LEU A 13 34.35 14.82 -7.19
CA LEU A 13 33.49 13.74 -6.79
C LEU A 13 32.10 14.32 -6.49
N LEU A 14 31.18 14.24 -7.46
CA LEU A 14 29.76 14.51 -7.23
C LEU A 14 29.16 13.38 -6.35
N PRO A 15 28.59 13.70 -5.18
CA PRO A 15 27.90 12.70 -4.38
C PRO A 15 26.69 12.18 -5.17
N LEU A 16 26.66 10.89 -5.46
CA LEU A 16 25.47 10.21 -5.96
C LEU A 16 24.46 10.20 -4.83
N VAL A 17 23.47 11.09 -4.89
CA VAL A 17 22.33 11.06 -3.98
C VAL A 17 21.45 9.88 -4.40
N ILE A 18 21.67 8.72 -3.78
CA ILE A 18 20.77 7.59 -3.90
C ILE A 18 19.53 7.95 -3.08
N THR A 19 18.47 8.40 -3.74
CA THR A 19 17.15 8.51 -3.11
C THR A 19 16.67 7.08 -2.82
N ALA A 20 16.82 6.64 -1.58
CA ALA A 20 16.23 5.38 -1.12
C ALA A 20 14.71 5.48 -1.27
N GLN A 21 14.12 4.72 -2.19
CA GLN A 21 12.67 4.62 -2.29
C GLN A 21 12.15 4.05 -0.98
N LYS A 22 11.22 4.78 -0.34
CA LYS A 22 10.61 4.37 0.91
C LYS A 22 9.82 3.10 0.68
N SER A 23 10.24 2.02 1.33
CA SER A 23 9.54 0.73 1.25
C SER A 23 8.13 0.84 1.83
N VAL A 24 7.16 0.32 1.13
CA VAL A 24 5.75 0.34 1.54
C VAL A 24 5.51 -0.78 2.54
N VAL A 25 5.14 -0.43 3.76
CA VAL A 25 4.70 -1.38 4.79
C VAL A 25 3.22 -1.11 5.05
N PRO A 26 2.32 -1.98 4.56
CA PRO A 26 0.91 -1.90 4.96
C PRO A 26 0.80 -2.17 6.47
N GLU A 27 0.10 -1.29 7.18
CA GLU A 27 -0.07 -1.45 8.61
C GLU A 27 -1.50 -1.14 9.06
N VAL A 28 -1.92 -1.74 10.17
CA VAL A 28 -3.12 -1.34 10.90
C VAL A 28 -2.69 -0.84 12.27
N LYS A 29 -2.86 0.44 12.51
CA LYS A 29 -2.58 1.09 13.80
C LYS A 29 -3.79 0.99 14.70
N VAL A 30 -3.57 0.67 15.97
CA VAL A 30 -4.64 0.73 16.97
C VAL A 30 -5.00 2.18 17.25
N VAL A 31 -6.30 2.48 17.26
CA VAL A 31 -6.80 3.85 17.50
C VAL A 31 -7.22 3.99 18.96
N ASN A 32 -6.87 5.14 19.57
CA ASN A 32 -7.31 5.56 20.93
C ASN A 32 -6.90 4.66 22.11
N GLU A 33 -5.89 3.78 21.96
CA GLU A 33 -5.49 2.83 22.97
C GLU A 33 -3.97 2.81 23.18
N ARG A 34 -3.48 3.52 24.18
CA ARG A 34 -2.02 3.67 24.42
C ARG A 34 -1.29 2.38 24.84
N ASN A 35 -2.00 1.45 25.47
CA ASN A 35 -1.42 0.22 26.03
C ASN A 35 -1.82 -1.04 25.26
N ALA A 36 -2.36 -0.91 24.04
CA ALA A 36 -2.71 -2.06 23.23
C ALA A 36 -1.48 -2.62 22.50
N ASN A 37 -1.43 -3.95 22.37
CA ASN A 37 -0.48 -4.58 21.48
C ASN A 37 -0.79 -4.18 20.02
N PRO A 38 0.23 -3.93 19.17
CA PRO A 38 0.02 -3.58 17.77
C PRO A 38 -0.67 -4.71 17.01
N MET A 39 -1.43 -4.35 16.00
CA MET A 39 -1.96 -5.32 15.04
C MET A 39 -0.83 -5.96 14.25
N VAL A 40 -0.97 -7.25 13.95
CA VAL A 40 0.07 -8.05 13.28
C VAL A 40 -0.40 -8.43 11.89
N LEU A 41 0.37 -8.09 10.86
CA LEU A 41 0.16 -8.62 9.51
C LEU A 41 0.59 -10.10 9.52
N GLN A 42 -0.37 -11.03 9.37
CA GLN A 42 -0.11 -12.47 9.40
C GLN A 42 0.07 -13.06 8.01
N ASP A 43 -0.82 -12.67 7.08
CA ASP A 43 -0.81 -13.22 5.74
C ASP A 43 -0.79 -12.09 4.71
N LEU A 44 0.00 -12.28 3.65
CA LEU A 44 0.10 -11.36 2.53
C LEU A 44 0.09 -12.15 1.22
N SER A 45 -0.91 -11.91 0.39
CA SER A 45 -0.98 -12.40 -0.98
C SER A 45 -0.93 -11.23 -1.95
N ILE A 46 -0.06 -11.33 -2.94
CA ILE A 46 0.14 -10.32 -3.98
C ILE A 46 -0.10 -10.97 -5.33
N ASP A 47 -0.99 -10.38 -6.10
CA ASP A 47 -1.26 -10.74 -7.48
C ASP A 47 -0.94 -9.55 -8.38
N ILE A 48 -0.08 -9.75 -9.38
CA ILE A 48 0.35 -8.72 -10.31
C ILE A 48 -0.08 -9.12 -11.71
N LEU A 49 -0.96 -8.35 -12.31
CA LEU A 49 -1.41 -8.54 -13.68
C LEU A 49 -0.90 -7.41 -14.58
N VAL A 50 -0.06 -7.75 -15.54
CA VAL A 50 0.41 -6.81 -16.56
C VAL A 50 -0.51 -6.85 -17.77
N ILE A 51 -1.00 -5.69 -18.20
CA ILE A 51 -1.88 -5.51 -19.36
C ILE A 51 -1.30 -4.36 -20.19
N GLY A 52 -0.66 -4.68 -21.32
CA GLY A 52 0.08 -3.69 -22.11
C GLY A 52 1.18 -3.03 -21.27
N GLN A 53 1.14 -1.71 -21.14
CA GLN A 53 2.11 -0.91 -20.37
C GLN A 53 1.67 -0.65 -18.92
N THR A 54 0.60 -1.29 -18.45
CA THR A 54 0.07 -1.07 -17.10
C THR A 54 0.15 -2.35 -16.27
N ALA A 55 0.63 -2.23 -15.04
CA ALA A 55 0.55 -3.29 -14.04
C ALA A 55 -0.56 -3.00 -13.03
N VAL A 56 -1.46 -3.95 -12.82
CA VAL A 56 -2.45 -3.94 -11.74
C VAL A 56 -1.96 -4.85 -10.64
N THR A 57 -1.71 -4.29 -9.46
CA THR A 57 -1.27 -5.06 -8.28
C THR A 57 -2.41 -5.17 -7.30
N THR A 58 -2.82 -6.38 -6.98
CA THR A 58 -3.79 -6.67 -5.93
C THR A 58 -3.08 -7.26 -4.73
N MET A 59 -3.30 -6.67 -3.56
CA MET A 59 -2.76 -7.15 -2.28
C MET A 59 -3.91 -7.52 -1.35
N GLU A 60 -3.96 -8.79 -0.95
CA GLU A 60 -4.85 -9.27 0.10
C GLU A 60 -4.02 -9.51 1.38
N MET A 61 -4.43 -8.86 2.46
CA MET A 61 -3.71 -8.83 3.73
C MET A 61 -4.62 -9.31 4.84
N THR A 62 -4.10 -10.19 5.72
CA THR A 62 -4.80 -10.62 6.93
C THR A 62 -4.10 -10.04 8.15
N PHE A 63 -4.80 -9.16 8.86
CA PHE A 63 -4.31 -8.58 10.11
C PHE A 63 -4.92 -9.29 11.31
N TYR A 64 -4.10 -9.60 12.30
CA TYR A 64 -4.48 -10.22 13.57
C TYR A 64 -4.46 -9.21 14.72
N ASN A 65 -5.51 -9.25 15.52
CA ASN A 65 -5.59 -8.51 16.78
C ASN A 65 -5.11 -9.39 17.94
N PRO A 66 -3.92 -9.17 18.51
CA PRO A 66 -3.41 -9.96 19.63
C PRO A 66 -4.06 -9.62 20.98
N ASN A 67 -4.88 -8.57 21.03
CA ASN A 67 -5.52 -8.13 22.26
C ASN A 67 -6.74 -9.00 22.60
N SER A 68 -7.03 -9.14 23.89
CA SER A 68 -8.16 -9.92 24.41
C SER A 68 -9.52 -9.23 24.29
N ARG A 69 -9.57 -8.09 23.59
CA ARG A 69 -10.79 -7.28 23.39
C ARG A 69 -10.92 -6.85 21.94
N VAL A 70 -12.13 -6.50 21.54
CA VAL A 70 -12.40 -5.88 20.24
C VAL A 70 -11.71 -4.53 20.18
N MET A 71 -11.03 -4.29 19.06
CA MET A 71 -10.27 -3.06 18.82
C MET A 71 -10.78 -2.34 17.57
N GLU A 72 -10.43 -1.07 17.50
CA GLU A 72 -10.52 -0.27 16.28
C GLU A 72 -9.12 -0.07 15.71
N GLY A 73 -8.96 -0.29 14.41
CA GLY A 73 -7.73 -0.06 13.68
C GLY A 73 -7.87 0.99 12.60
N GLU A 74 -6.79 1.70 12.33
CA GLU A 74 -6.62 2.55 11.15
C GLU A 74 -5.64 1.85 10.20
N PHE A 75 -6.15 1.33 9.10
CA PHE A 75 -5.33 0.81 8.00
C PHE A 75 -4.63 1.99 7.32
N GLN A 76 -3.32 1.89 7.14
CA GLN A 76 -2.50 2.89 6.46
C GLN A 76 -1.75 2.22 5.31
N PHE A 77 -1.84 2.83 4.13
CA PHE A 77 -1.20 2.33 2.92
C PHE A 77 -0.58 3.50 2.13
N PRO A 78 0.74 3.67 2.21
CA PRO A 78 1.44 4.64 1.37
C PRO A 78 1.64 4.07 -0.03
N LEU A 79 1.25 4.81 -1.06
CA LEU A 79 1.56 4.52 -2.45
C LEU A 79 2.72 5.37 -2.94
N ALA A 80 3.51 4.83 -3.87
CA ALA A 80 4.52 5.59 -4.58
C ALA A 80 3.89 6.57 -5.59
N ASP A 81 4.68 7.53 -6.05
CA ASP A 81 4.27 8.42 -7.12
C ASP A 81 3.98 7.62 -8.40
N GLY A 82 2.93 8.01 -9.12
CA GLY A 82 2.46 7.30 -10.32
C GLY A 82 1.55 6.10 -10.03
N GLN A 83 1.43 5.64 -8.79
CA GLN A 83 0.48 4.60 -8.41
C GLN A 83 -0.89 5.18 -8.08
N GLN A 84 -1.96 4.51 -8.52
CA GLN A 84 -3.34 4.92 -8.29
C GLN A 84 -4.16 3.75 -7.77
N VAL A 85 -4.92 3.97 -6.67
CA VAL A 85 -5.84 2.93 -6.15
C VAL A 85 -6.95 2.69 -7.16
N SER A 86 -7.13 1.43 -7.55
CA SER A 86 -8.23 0.99 -8.43
C SER A 86 -9.30 0.18 -7.66
N ARG A 87 -8.96 -0.42 -6.51
CA ARG A 87 -9.91 -1.20 -5.72
C ARG A 87 -9.55 -1.19 -4.23
N PHE A 88 -10.57 -1.19 -3.39
CA PHE A 88 -10.44 -1.37 -1.95
C PHE A 88 -11.60 -2.21 -1.43
N ALA A 89 -11.32 -3.19 -0.55
CA ALA A 89 -12.36 -3.98 0.09
C ALA A 89 -11.96 -4.37 1.53
N LEU A 90 -12.95 -4.50 2.40
CA LEU A 90 -12.78 -4.94 3.78
C LEU A 90 -13.62 -6.19 4.05
N ASP A 91 -13.07 -7.10 4.84
CA ASP A 91 -13.84 -8.19 5.40
C ASP A 91 -14.78 -7.67 6.51
N ILE A 92 -16.08 -7.83 6.29
CA ILE A 92 -17.10 -7.53 7.28
C ILE A 92 -17.90 -8.83 7.53
N ASN A 93 -17.77 -9.39 8.72
CA ASN A 93 -18.42 -10.64 9.12
C ASN A 93 -18.14 -11.82 8.16
N GLY A 94 -16.86 -11.99 7.75
CA GLY A 94 -16.41 -13.08 6.89
C GLY A 94 -16.67 -12.87 5.39
N LYS A 95 -17.26 -11.74 4.99
CA LYS A 95 -17.53 -11.40 3.58
C LYS A 95 -16.74 -10.16 3.18
N MET A 96 -16.00 -10.24 2.08
CA MET A 96 -15.37 -9.06 1.49
C MET A 96 -16.44 -8.12 0.95
N ARG A 97 -16.40 -6.87 1.38
CA ARG A 97 -17.27 -5.79 0.92
C ARG A 97 -16.43 -4.72 0.26
N GLU A 98 -16.83 -4.32 -0.94
CA GLU A 98 -16.19 -3.23 -1.67
C GLU A 98 -16.35 -1.92 -0.90
N GLY A 99 -15.24 -1.20 -0.81
CA GLY A 99 -15.18 0.14 -0.25
C GLY A 99 -15.17 1.20 -1.34
N VAL A 100 -15.33 2.43 -0.92
CA VAL A 100 -15.26 3.60 -1.80
C VAL A 100 -13.97 4.36 -1.52
N VAL A 101 -13.24 4.69 -2.59
CA VAL A 101 -12.06 5.55 -2.50
C VAL A 101 -12.53 7.00 -2.61
N VAL A 102 -12.24 7.82 -1.61
CA VAL A 102 -12.68 9.22 -1.56
C VAL A 102 -11.53 10.15 -1.22
N ASN A 103 -11.58 11.37 -1.76
CA ASN A 103 -10.72 12.44 -1.28
C ASN A 103 -11.25 12.94 0.07
N LYS A 104 -10.36 13.33 0.97
CA LYS A 104 -10.67 13.79 2.34
C LYS A 104 -11.82 14.78 2.43
N THR A 105 -11.90 15.72 1.48
CA THR A 105 -12.95 16.77 1.46
C THR A 105 -14.32 16.22 1.03
N SER A 106 -14.35 15.21 0.17
CA SER A 106 -15.58 14.57 -0.34
C SER A 106 -16.04 13.42 0.54
N GLY A 107 -15.11 12.82 1.30
CA GLY A 107 -15.34 11.60 2.09
C GLY A 107 -16.38 11.76 3.16
N ARG A 108 -16.43 12.92 3.85
CA ARG A 108 -17.42 13.17 4.90
C ARG A 108 -18.86 13.16 4.35
N LYS A 109 -19.10 13.81 3.21
CA LYS A 109 -20.45 13.86 2.60
C LYS A 109 -20.90 12.51 2.07
N ALA A 110 -19.99 11.78 1.39
CA ALA A 110 -20.28 10.44 0.90
C ALA A 110 -20.52 9.46 2.04
N PHE A 111 -19.75 9.53 3.12
CA PHE A 111 -19.92 8.71 4.32
C PHE A 111 -21.29 8.98 4.98
N GLU A 112 -21.67 10.23 5.18
CA GLU A 112 -22.97 10.58 5.76
C GLU A 112 -24.16 10.10 4.93
N GLU A 113 -24.07 10.14 3.59
CA GLU A 113 -25.13 9.61 2.71
C GLU A 113 -25.22 8.09 2.74
N ILE A 114 -24.09 7.38 2.82
CA ILE A 114 -24.04 5.92 2.77
C ILE A 114 -24.42 5.33 4.13
N VAL A 115 -23.98 5.93 5.23
CA VAL A 115 -24.39 5.55 6.59
C VAL A 115 -25.90 5.71 6.78
N ARG A 116 -26.52 6.74 6.19
CA ARG A 116 -27.99 6.89 6.20
C ARG A 116 -28.73 5.75 5.51
N ARG A 117 -28.06 4.99 4.61
CA ARG A 117 -28.63 3.82 3.92
C ARG A 117 -28.44 2.51 4.69
N GLY A 118 -27.88 2.55 5.92
CA GLY A 118 -27.67 1.37 6.78
C GLY A 118 -26.60 0.40 6.28
N VAL A 119 -25.78 0.81 5.34
CA VAL A 119 -24.61 0.05 4.87
C VAL A 119 -23.38 0.79 5.38
N ASP A 120 -22.53 0.12 6.17
CA ASP A 120 -21.21 0.63 6.56
C ASP A 120 -20.21 0.21 5.47
N PRO A 121 -19.97 1.05 4.44
CA PRO A 121 -18.99 0.72 3.42
C PRO A 121 -17.61 0.97 4.00
N GLY A 122 -16.67 0.11 3.69
CA GLY A 122 -15.27 0.43 3.88
C GLY A 122 -14.93 1.73 3.14
N LEU A 123 -14.53 2.75 3.85
CA LEU A 123 -14.12 4.03 3.27
C LEU A 123 -12.60 4.11 3.24
N LEU A 124 -12.00 4.21 2.06
CA LEU A 124 -10.59 4.49 1.88
C LEU A 124 -10.39 5.97 1.57
N GLU A 125 -9.82 6.69 2.51
CA GLU A 125 -9.57 8.12 2.41
C GLU A 125 -8.16 8.40 1.87
N LYS A 126 -8.05 9.18 0.79
CA LYS A 126 -6.77 9.68 0.32
C LYS A 126 -6.34 10.87 1.18
N THR A 127 -5.13 10.80 1.73
CA THR A 127 -4.49 11.85 2.51
C THR A 127 -3.35 12.51 1.71
N GLU A 128 -2.53 13.34 2.34
CA GLU A 128 -1.40 14.01 1.68
C GLU A 128 -0.33 13.00 1.22
N GLY A 129 0.39 13.33 0.14
CA GLY A 129 1.53 12.55 -0.35
C GLY A 129 1.18 11.15 -0.85
N ASN A 130 0.05 10.98 -1.52
CA ASN A 130 -0.44 9.69 -2.06
C ASN A 130 -0.58 8.59 -0.99
N ASN A 131 -0.90 8.99 0.25
CA ASN A 131 -1.18 8.07 1.34
C ASN A 131 -2.68 7.81 1.44
N PHE A 132 -3.03 6.59 1.86
CA PHE A 132 -4.40 6.15 2.02
C PHE A 132 -4.64 5.64 3.43
N LYS A 133 -5.84 5.90 3.97
CA LYS A 133 -6.26 5.46 5.29
C LYS A 133 -7.68 4.91 5.23
N ALA A 134 -7.93 3.87 6.02
CA ALA A 134 -9.27 3.33 6.20
C ALA A 134 -9.47 2.90 7.66
N ARG A 135 -10.69 3.12 8.16
CA ARG A 135 -11.11 2.58 9.45
C ARG A 135 -11.41 1.09 9.31
N VAL A 136 -10.83 0.29 10.18
CA VAL A 136 -11.08 -1.16 10.26
C VAL A 136 -11.73 -1.47 11.60
N TYR A 137 -13.03 -1.72 11.60
CA TYR A 137 -13.82 -2.02 12.79
C TYR A 137 -14.97 -3.00 12.45
N PRO A 138 -15.30 -3.91 13.34
CA PRO A 138 -14.57 -4.33 14.53
C PRO A 138 -13.38 -5.23 14.19
N MET A 139 -12.24 -5.04 14.86
CA MET A 139 -11.14 -6.01 14.90
C MET A 139 -11.42 -6.99 16.05
N PRO A 140 -11.85 -8.24 15.80
CA PRO A 140 -12.27 -9.16 16.86
C PRO A 140 -11.14 -9.43 17.85
N ALA A 141 -11.49 -9.64 19.13
CA ALA A 141 -10.52 -10.08 20.13
C ALA A 141 -9.83 -11.37 19.70
N GLN A 142 -8.49 -11.40 19.69
CA GLN A 142 -7.69 -12.56 19.25
C GLN A 142 -8.14 -13.13 17.89
N GLY A 143 -8.66 -12.26 17.03
CA GLY A 143 -9.22 -12.60 15.73
C GLY A 143 -8.56 -11.83 14.60
N THR A 144 -9.01 -12.07 13.40
CA THR A 144 -8.44 -11.51 12.18
C THR A 144 -9.44 -10.66 11.38
N ARG A 145 -8.91 -9.79 10.53
CA ARG A 145 -9.62 -9.07 9.46
C ARG A 145 -8.80 -9.08 8.20
N ARG A 146 -9.47 -9.27 7.08
CA ARG A 146 -8.85 -9.16 5.74
C ARG A 146 -9.09 -7.77 5.17
N VAL A 147 -8.06 -7.24 4.55
CA VAL A 147 -8.06 -5.99 3.80
C VAL A 147 -7.54 -6.29 2.41
N LEU A 148 -8.24 -5.82 1.40
CA LEU A 148 -7.80 -5.90 0.01
C LEU A 148 -7.63 -4.50 -0.53
N ILE A 149 -6.50 -4.25 -1.19
CA ILE A 149 -6.26 -3.05 -1.98
C ILE A 149 -5.69 -3.45 -3.33
N ALA A 150 -6.16 -2.82 -4.39
CA ALA A 150 -5.51 -2.90 -5.69
C ALA A 150 -5.12 -1.51 -6.17
N PHE A 151 -4.01 -1.43 -6.86
CA PHE A 151 -3.52 -0.21 -7.46
C PHE A 151 -2.88 -0.49 -8.82
N GLU A 152 -2.86 0.54 -9.64
CA GLU A 152 -2.33 0.53 -10.98
C GLU A 152 -1.10 1.41 -11.06
N GLN A 153 -0.13 1.02 -11.89
CA GLN A 153 1.04 1.81 -12.24
C GLN A 153 1.48 1.50 -13.66
N GLU A 154 2.06 2.48 -14.33
CA GLU A 154 2.74 2.26 -15.60
C GLU A 154 4.06 1.51 -15.39
N LEU A 155 4.41 0.65 -16.35
CA LEU A 155 5.72 0.01 -16.39
C LEU A 155 6.79 1.03 -16.73
N HIS A 156 7.98 0.84 -16.19
CA HIS A 156 9.14 1.63 -16.53
C HIS A 156 9.88 0.99 -17.69
N GLU A 157 9.95 1.68 -18.83
CA GLU A 157 10.77 1.23 -19.94
C GLU A 157 12.23 1.64 -19.71
N ARG A 158 13.15 0.69 -19.90
CA ARG A 158 14.59 0.93 -19.93
C ARG A 158 15.25 -0.03 -20.91
N ASP A 159 16.04 0.50 -21.82
CA ASP A 159 16.79 -0.27 -22.83
C ASP A 159 15.88 -1.20 -23.68
N GLY A 160 14.65 -0.76 -24.00
CA GLY A 160 13.66 -1.53 -24.77
C GLY A 160 13.00 -2.67 -23.99
N GLN A 161 13.12 -2.67 -22.67
CA GLN A 161 12.47 -3.63 -21.77
C GLN A 161 11.61 -2.92 -20.74
N ASP A 162 10.47 -3.55 -20.42
CA ASP A 162 9.55 -3.06 -19.40
C ASP A 162 9.88 -3.67 -18.04
N TYR A 163 9.95 -2.80 -17.03
CA TYR A 163 10.25 -3.18 -15.65
C TYR A 163 9.10 -2.82 -14.72
N TYR A 164 8.74 -3.78 -13.89
CA TYR A 164 7.87 -3.58 -12.74
C TYR A 164 8.69 -3.67 -11.45
N PHE A 165 8.51 -2.70 -10.56
CA PHE A 165 9.17 -2.69 -9.27
C PHE A 165 8.16 -2.45 -8.13
N LEU A 166 8.13 -3.37 -7.17
CA LEU A 166 7.27 -3.30 -5.98
C LEU A 166 8.12 -3.34 -4.71
N PRO A 167 8.45 -2.18 -4.10
CA PRO A 167 9.23 -2.13 -2.87
C PRO A 167 8.34 -2.50 -1.68
N ILE A 168 8.34 -3.75 -1.25
CA ILE A 168 7.61 -4.24 -0.08
C ILE A 168 8.57 -4.62 1.03
N THR A 169 8.24 -4.20 2.24
CA THR A 169 8.89 -4.67 3.46
C THR A 169 7.82 -5.08 4.46
N ALA A 170 7.98 -6.22 5.11
CA ALA A 170 7.16 -6.63 6.23
C ALA A 170 7.94 -6.42 7.54
N ASN A 171 7.32 -5.76 8.52
CA ASN A 171 7.93 -5.54 9.85
C ASN A 171 7.75 -6.73 10.80
N THR A 172 7.09 -7.79 10.33
CA THR A 172 6.76 -8.98 11.11
C THR A 172 7.05 -10.24 10.31
N THR A 173 7.22 -11.35 11.00
CA THR A 173 7.25 -12.68 10.35
C THR A 173 5.84 -13.01 9.88
N LEU A 174 5.66 -13.13 8.57
CA LEU A 174 4.41 -13.56 7.96
C LEU A 174 4.20 -15.06 8.18
N LYS A 175 2.97 -15.48 8.47
CA LYS A 175 2.60 -16.89 8.50
C LYS A 175 2.51 -17.45 7.09
N ASN A 176 1.89 -16.68 6.19
CA ASN A 176 1.77 -17.05 4.78
C ASN A 176 2.16 -15.85 3.93
N PHE A 177 3.00 -16.12 2.94
CA PHE A 177 3.39 -15.14 1.92
C PHE A 177 3.29 -15.76 0.54
N LYS A 178 2.55 -15.12 -0.35
CA LYS A 178 2.35 -15.56 -1.73
C LYS A 178 2.52 -14.39 -2.68
N VAL A 179 3.27 -14.57 -3.73
CA VAL A 179 3.34 -13.65 -4.88
C VAL A 179 3.09 -14.43 -6.14
N GLN A 180 2.23 -13.92 -6.99
CA GLN A 180 2.00 -14.45 -8.33
C GLN A 180 1.94 -13.29 -9.32
N HIS A 181 2.27 -13.57 -10.56
CA HIS A 181 2.19 -12.60 -11.64
C HIS A 181 1.68 -13.25 -12.92
N GLY A 182 1.09 -12.44 -13.78
CA GLY A 182 0.65 -12.85 -15.11
C GLY A 182 0.76 -11.68 -16.08
N VAL A 183 0.86 -12.00 -17.36
CA VAL A 183 0.82 -11.03 -18.45
C VAL A 183 -0.38 -11.34 -19.32
N LYS A 184 -1.18 -10.34 -19.63
CA LYS A 184 -2.30 -10.43 -20.55
C LYS A 184 -1.98 -9.61 -21.79
N GLU A 185 -1.83 -10.28 -22.92
CA GLU A 185 -1.69 -9.61 -24.20
C GLU A 185 -3.00 -8.91 -24.58
N ILE A 186 -2.89 -7.69 -25.11
CA ILE A 186 -4.02 -7.00 -25.72
C ILE A 186 -4.01 -7.43 -27.18
N PRO A 187 -5.05 -8.12 -27.67
CA PRO A 187 -5.11 -8.45 -29.08
C PRO A 187 -5.13 -7.17 -29.92
N PRO A 188 -4.50 -7.19 -31.10
CA PRO A 188 -4.39 -6.05 -31.98
C PRO A 188 -5.74 -5.56 -32.49
#